data_c6bf0a38c59577a9b0635f0f56afee5b
#
_entry.id   c6bf0a38c59577a9b0635f0f56afee5b
#
_cell.length_a   1.000
_cell.length_b   1.000
_cell.length_c   1.000
_cell.angle_alpha   90.00
_cell.angle_beta   90.00
_cell.angle_gamma   90.00
#
_symmetry.space_group_name_H-M   'P 1'
#
loop_
_entity.id
_entity.type
_entity.pdbx_description
1 polymer ?
#
loop_
_entity_poly.entity_id
_entity_poly.type
_entity_poly.pdbx_seq_one_letter_code
_entity_poly.pdbx_strand_id
1 'polypeptide(L)'
;MKINNKKLENAIVELTVAFDSEEWKATQEKALDKLAKNVKIDGFRPGKAPAAMVRARVSKASVLEEATDMILQTKFVEILTEANVEPVAQPALSVQKVDADELEVQILVPVKPQVELGEYKGLEVKKGRVTVTKKEIEEQLANYQTQFAELTVKEGGKVAKGDTAVIDFEGFVDGVAFEGGKGENYPLEIGSGSFIPGFENQVIGMTVDKEQDIVVTFPEDYGAADLAGKEATFKVTVHEIKEKHLPEIDDELAKDVNIDGVETLDQLKDHIKANIKTRKESENENKFMDDLYKAIVASSKVEDSDALLEQEQGLMLQEIEQNLQRQGLNFEVYQQFTGKSKDDIKEDIKPQAEERVKLNAILAAIIEEEKLAVSDEELETELKTIAEYYQKELDEVKKIFEGNMSRIENDLLTRKAVDLVKDNLK
;
A
#
# COMPACT_ATOMS: atom_id res chain seq x y z
N MET A 1 -32.54 9.95 29.71
CA MET A 1 -32.39 10.39 28.28
C MET A 1 -33.43 9.73 27.40
N LYS A 2 -33.78 10.33 26.24
CA LYS A 2 -34.64 9.72 25.22
C LYS A 2 -33.84 9.50 23.97
N ILE A 3 -33.87 8.29 23.42
CA ILE A 3 -33.15 7.90 22.22
C ILE A 3 -34.18 7.51 21.16
N ASN A 4 -34.10 8.16 19.98
CA ASN A 4 -34.83 7.75 18.80
C ASN A 4 -33.80 7.21 17.79
N ASN A 5 -34.05 6.04 17.23
CA ASN A 5 -33.23 5.46 16.20
C ASN A 5 -33.95 5.43 14.85
N LYS A 6 -33.23 5.66 13.79
CA LYS A 6 -33.72 5.59 12.42
C LYS A 6 -32.62 4.99 11.54
N LYS A 7 -32.91 3.89 10.86
CA LYS A 7 -32.02 3.34 9.86
C LYS A 7 -32.01 4.25 8.62
N LEU A 8 -30.84 4.64 8.17
CA LEU A 8 -30.59 5.36 6.92
C LEU A 8 -30.02 4.42 5.87
N GLU A 9 -29.78 4.92 4.68
CA GLU A 9 -29.02 4.25 3.63
C GLU A 9 -27.52 4.19 3.99
N ASN A 10 -26.72 3.43 3.23
CA ASN A 10 -25.27 3.30 3.40
C ASN A 10 -24.85 2.73 4.77
N ALA A 11 -25.62 1.79 5.30
CA ALA A 11 -25.37 1.13 6.58
C ALA A 11 -25.15 2.12 7.74
N ILE A 12 -25.98 3.16 7.83
CA ILE A 12 -25.94 4.16 8.90
C ILE A 12 -27.22 4.06 9.74
N VAL A 13 -27.05 4.12 11.06
CA VAL A 13 -28.15 4.34 12.01
C VAL A 13 -28.01 5.74 12.58
N GLU A 14 -29.04 6.55 12.39
CA GLU A 14 -29.17 7.86 13.02
C GLU A 14 -29.77 7.70 14.41
N LEU A 15 -29.08 8.14 15.45
CA LEU A 15 -29.55 8.24 16.80
C LEU A 15 -29.77 9.70 17.13
N THR A 16 -31.01 10.07 17.50
CA THR A 16 -31.31 11.39 18.05
C THR A 16 -31.48 11.23 19.55
N VAL A 17 -30.60 11.85 20.33
CA VAL A 17 -30.51 11.73 21.77
C VAL A 17 -30.86 13.04 22.43
N ALA A 18 -31.97 13.07 23.16
CA ALA A 18 -32.37 14.20 24.02
C ALA A 18 -32.09 13.85 25.50
N PHE A 19 -31.26 14.69 26.15
CA PHE A 19 -30.88 14.48 27.54
C PHE A 19 -31.91 15.09 28.48
N ASP A 20 -32.10 14.44 29.64
CA ASP A 20 -33.01 14.94 30.67
C ASP A 20 -32.47 16.25 31.28
N SER A 21 -33.37 17.21 31.50
CA SER A 21 -33.00 18.55 31.99
C SER A 21 -32.22 18.54 33.32
N GLU A 22 -32.52 17.60 34.21
CA GLU A 22 -31.80 17.45 35.49
C GLU A 22 -30.35 16.98 35.28
N GLU A 23 -30.16 15.96 34.46
CA GLU A 23 -28.84 15.42 34.13
C GLU A 23 -28.00 16.44 33.37
N TRP A 24 -28.61 17.16 32.42
CA TRP A 24 -27.97 18.21 31.67
C TRP A 24 -27.49 19.37 32.58
N LYS A 25 -28.34 19.86 33.47
CA LYS A 25 -27.97 20.90 34.43
C LYS A 25 -26.87 20.45 35.40
N ALA A 26 -26.95 19.20 35.89
CA ALA A 26 -25.88 18.66 36.74
C ALA A 26 -24.53 18.58 36.03
N THR A 27 -24.53 18.28 34.73
CA THR A 27 -23.29 18.24 33.94
C THR A 27 -22.76 19.65 33.67
N GLN A 28 -23.64 20.65 33.40
CA GLN A 28 -23.22 22.06 33.28
C GLN A 28 -22.54 22.57 34.55
N GLU A 29 -23.04 22.23 35.76
CA GLU A 29 -22.36 22.59 36.99
C GLU A 29 -20.96 21.97 37.13
N LYS A 30 -20.83 20.70 36.76
CA LYS A 30 -19.50 20.00 36.74
C LYS A 30 -18.55 20.65 35.73
N ALA A 31 -19.03 20.99 34.53
CA ALA A 31 -18.27 21.67 33.52
C ALA A 31 -17.81 23.06 33.96
N LEU A 32 -18.73 23.84 34.58
CA LEU A 32 -18.42 25.13 35.17
C LEU A 32 -17.31 25.00 36.23
N ASP A 33 -17.38 24.01 37.12
CA ASP A 33 -16.37 23.77 38.15
C ASP A 33 -15.04 23.34 37.57
N LYS A 34 -15.03 22.58 36.46
CA LYS A 34 -13.81 22.18 35.73
C LYS A 34 -13.14 23.41 35.08
N LEU A 35 -13.92 24.21 34.36
CA LEU A 35 -13.44 25.41 33.70
C LEU A 35 -12.95 26.47 34.70
N ALA A 36 -13.69 26.64 35.82
CA ALA A 36 -13.35 27.56 36.88
C ALA A 36 -11.94 27.33 37.47
N LYS A 37 -11.45 26.09 37.51
CA LYS A 37 -10.09 25.76 38.00
C LYS A 37 -8.97 26.37 37.16
N ASN A 38 -9.24 26.59 35.87
CA ASN A 38 -8.25 27.06 34.88
C ASN A 38 -8.33 28.58 34.62
N VAL A 39 -9.32 29.28 35.18
CA VAL A 39 -9.50 30.72 34.96
C VAL A 39 -8.47 31.52 35.78
N LYS A 40 -7.74 32.39 35.09
CA LYS A 40 -6.86 33.36 35.73
C LYS A 40 -7.63 34.65 36.00
N ILE A 41 -7.55 35.16 37.23
CA ILE A 41 -8.15 36.44 37.63
C ILE A 41 -7.00 37.39 38.05
N ASP A 42 -6.96 38.58 37.46
CA ASP A 42 -5.95 39.58 37.78
C ASP A 42 -6.02 39.95 39.28
N GLY A 43 -4.89 39.97 39.94
CA GLY A 43 -4.79 40.24 41.36
C GLY A 43 -4.87 39.01 42.25
N PHE A 44 -5.09 37.79 41.73
CA PHE A 44 -5.09 36.56 42.49
C PHE A 44 -4.12 35.53 41.92
N ARG A 45 -3.46 34.80 42.84
CA ARG A 45 -2.67 33.62 42.43
C ARG A 45 -3.62 32.56 41.83
N PRO A 46 -3.22 31.85 40.76
CA PRO A 46 -4.04 30.79 40.15
C PRO A 46 -4.59 29.82 41.21
N GLY A 47 -5.92 29.59 41.16
CA GLY A 47 -6.66 28.72 42.10
C GLY A 47 -6.94 29.32 43.50
N LYS A 48 -6.68 30.62 43.72
CA LYS A 48 -6.91 31.31 45.03
C LYS A 48 -7.97 32.42 44.95
N ALA A 49 -8.56 32.69 43.78
CA ALA A 49 -9.66 33.64 43.63
C ALA A 49 -10.95 33.07 44.25
N PRO A 50 -11.86 33.93 44.80
CA PRO A 50 -13.16 33.48 45.25
C PRO A 50 -13.97 32.79 44.15
N ALA A 51 -14.57 31.64 44.46
CA ALA A 51 -15.29 30.82 43.47
C ALA A 51 -16.35 31.59 42.67
N ALA A 52 -17.08 32.49 43.34
CA ALA A 52 -18.10 33.33 42.71
C ALA A 52 -17.53 34.25 41.63
N MET A 53 -16.32 34.81 41.84
CA MET A 53 -15.68 35.68 40.84
C MET A 53 -15.15 34.88 39.65
N VAL A 54 -14.62 33.69 39.89
CA VAL A 54 -14.12 32.76 38.85
C VAL A 54 -15.28 32.27 37.99
N ARG A 55 -16.37 31.81 38.60
CA ARG A 55 -17.59 31.37 37.89
C ARG A 55 -18.21 32.47 37.04
N ALA A 56 -18.21 33.74 37.51
CA ALA A 56 -18.74 34.86 36.76
C ALA A 56 -17.91 35.21 35.50
N ARG A 57 -16.66 34.74 35.42
CA ARG A 57 -15.77 34.98 34.29
C ARG A 57 -15.84 33.87 33.21
N VAL A 58 -16.36 32.72 33.54
CA VAL A 58 -16.58 31.64 32.57
C VAL A 58 -17.75 31.99 31.67
N SER A 59 -17.57 31.94 30.36
CA SER A 59 -18.63 32.22 29.42
C SER A 59 -19.69 31.07 29.43
N LYS A 60 -20.95 31.42 29.30
CA LYS A 60 -22.03 30.42 29.21
C LYS A 60 -21.80 29.47 28.03
N ALA A 61 -21.32 29.99 26.89
CA ALA A 61 -21.04 29.17 25.71
C ALA A 61 -19.98 28.11 26.01
N SER A 62 -18.86 28.50 26.65
CA SER A 62 -17.81 27.53 27.04
C SER A 62 -18.27 26.50 28.05
N VAL A 63 -19.23 26.85 28.94
CA VAL A 63 -19.82 25.86 29.86
C VAL A 63 -20.69 24.86 29.12
N LEU A 64 -21.51 25.29 28.16
CA LEU A 64 -22.35 24.42 27.36
C LEU A 64 -21.51 23.49 26.48
N GLU A 65 -20.46 24.00 25.87
CA GLU A 65 -19.51 23.24 25.06
C GLU A 65 -18.80 22.15 25.89
N GLU A 66 -18.17 22.52 27.00
CA GLU A 66 -17.49 21.57 27.91
C GLU A 66 -18.48 20.55 28.49
N ALA A 67 -19.73 20.98 28.84
CA ALA A 67 -20.73 20.09 29.36
C ALA A 67 -21.21 19.08 28.31
N THR A 68 -21.31 19.49 27.03
CA THR A 68 -21.67 18.60 25.93
C THR A 68 -20.59 17.53 25.76
N ASP A 69 -19.31 17.90 25.74
CA ASP A 69 -18.21 16.96 25.65
C ASP A 69 -18.21 15.97 26.84
N MET A 70 -18.39 16.48 28.05
CA MET A 70 -18.42 15.64 29.25
C MET A 70 -19.57 14.64 29.26
N ILE A 71 -20.77 15.05 28.91
CA ILE A 71 -21.94 14.15 28.93
C ILE A 71 -21.81 13.09 27.82
N LEU A 72 -21.36 13.47 26.64
CA LEU A 72 -21.11 12.55 25.54
C LEU A 72 -20.05 11.51 25.90
N GLN A 73 -18.87 11.94 26.41
CA GLN A 73 -17.83 11.01 26.85
C GLN A 73 -18.32 10.02 27.92
N THR A 74 -19.21 10.46 28.80
CA THR A 74 -19.69 9.62 29.89
C THR A 74 -20.83 8.68 29.46
N LYS A 75 -21.68 9.13 28.54
CA LYS A 75 -22.91 8.43 28.16
C LYS A 75 -22.86 7.72 26.83
N PHE A 76 -21.78 7.91 26.04
CA PHE A 76 -21.68 7.37 24.69
C PHE A 76 -21.94 5.86 24.63
N VAL A 77 -21.26 5.09 25.49
CA VAL A 77 -21.41 3.63 25.54
C VAL A 77 -22.84 3.23 25.97
N GLU A 78 -23.41 3.95 26.94
CA GLU A 78 -24.81 3.72 27.41
C GLU A 78 -25.80 3.98 26.27
N ILE A 79 -25.62 5.07 25.51
CA ILE A 79 -26.45 5.41 24.33
C ILE A 79 -26.43 4.28 23.30
N LEU A 80 -25.27 3.81 22.92
CA LEU A 80 -25.14 2.71 21.95
C LEU A 80 -25.75 1.42 22.44
N THR A 81 -25.57 1.10 23.74
CA THR A 81 -26.14 -0.10 24.37
C THR A 81 -27.67 -0.04 24.43
N GLU A 82 -28.23 1.09 24.87
CA GLU A 82 -29.69 1.27 24.91
C GLU A 82 -30.33 1.26 23.51
N ALA A 83 -29.61 1.81 22.51
CA ALA A 83 -30.07 1.78 21.13
C ALA A 83 -29.89 0.40 20.47
N ASN A 84 -29.17 -0.53 21.11
CA ASN A 84 -28.78 -1.82 20.57
C ASN A 84 -28.08 -1.69 19.21
N VAL A 85 -27.11 -0.76 19.13
CA VAL A 85 -26.34 -0.44 17.92
C VAL A 85 -24.88 -0.65 18.19
N GLU A 86 -24.21 -1.43 17.34
CA GLU A 86 -22.78 -1.71 17.40
C GLU A 86 -22.06 -0.96 16.27
N PRO A 87 -21.19 0.02 16.59
CA PRO A 87 -20.47 0.78 15.59
C PRO A 87 -19.34 -0.06 14.96
N VAL A 88 -19.24 -0.03 13.63
CA VAL A 88 -18.15 -0.68 12.87
C VAL A 88 -17.09 0.31 12.40
N ALA A 89 -17.38 1.60 12.46
CA ALA A 89 -16.45 2.69 12.20
C ALA A 89 -16.76 3.85 13.15
N GLN A 90 -15.94 4.92 13.10
CA GLN A 90 -16.10 6.06 14.00
C GLN A 90 -17.44 6.79 13.74
N PRO A 91 -18.33 6.90 14.75
CA PRO A 91 -19.58 7.65 14.61
C PRO A 91 -19.34 9.15 14.44
N ALA A 92 -20.18 9.78 13.63
CA ALA A 92 -20.20 11.23 13.48
C ALA A 92 -21.22 11.85 14.45
N LEU A 93 -20.80 12.89 15.14
CA LEU A 93 -21.58 13.60 16.15
C LEU A 93 -21.93 15.00 15.67
N SER A 94 -23.19 15.41 15.81
CA SER A 94 -23.63 16.76 15.57
C SER A 94 -24.61 17.24 16.64
N VAL A 95 -24.42 18.48 17.14
CA VAL A 95 -25.29 19.06 18.12
C VAL A 95 -26.43 19.75 17.38
N GLN A 96 -27.66 19.28 17.59
CA GLN A 96 -28.86 19.84 16.95
C GLN A 96 -29.43 21.01 17.76
N LYS A 97 -29.40 20.86 19.08
CA LYS A 97 -29.88 21.90 20.01
C LYS A 97 -29.05 21.88 21.28
N VAL A 98 -28.59 23.06 21.70
CA VAL A 98 -27.87 23.23 22.96
C VAL A 98 -28.24 24.58 23.58
N ASP A 99 -28.90 24.53 24.75
CA ASP A 99 -29.17 25.70 25.59
C ASP A 99 -29.09 25.31 27.09
N ALA A 100 -29.48 26.23 27.99
CA ALA A 100 -29.36 25.99 29.42
C ALA A 100 -30.31 24.88 29.94
N ASP A 101 -31.36 24.58 29.21
CA ASP A 101 -32.42 23.65 29.63
C ASP A 101 -32.45 22.33 28.84
N GLU A 102 -31.98 22.38 27.60
CA GLU A 102 -32.05 21.24 26.65
C GLU A 102 -30.76 21.01 25.91
N LEU A 103 -30.41 19.74 25.75
CA LEU A 103 -29.37 19.25 24.84
C LEU A 103 -29.96 18.13 23.97
N GLU A 104 -29.87 18.32 22.66
CA GLU A 104 -30.21 17.32 21.67
C GLU A 104 -29.02 17.10 20.72
N VAL A 105 -28.59 15.85 20.59
CA VAL A 105 -27.45 15.44 19.79
C VAL A 105 -27.87 14.40 18.76
N GLN A 106 -27.42 14.55 17.54
CA GLN A 106 -27.57 13.55 16.50
C GLN A 106 -26.26 12.81 16.38
N ILE A 107 -26.35 11.48 16.39
CA ILE A 107 -25.20 10.58 16.23
C ILE A 107 -25.46 9.71 15.00
N LEU A 108 -24.61 9.82 13.99
CA LEU A 108 -24.64 8.93 12.83
C LEU A 108 -23.67 7.78 13.10
N VAL A 109 -24.23 6.60 13.33
CA VAL A 109 -23.47 5.41 13.69
C VAL A 109 -23.35 4.49 12.48
N PRO A 110 -22.16 4.33 11.90
CA PRO A 110 -21.92 3.31 10.89
C PRO A 110 -22.07 1.93 11.52
N VAL A 111 -22.92 1.11 10.92
CA VAL A 111 -23.21 -0.26 11.37
C VAL A 111 -22.77 -1.28 10.33
N LYS A 112 -22.76 -2.56 10.71
CA LYS A 112 -22.49 -3.65 9.78
C LYS A 112 -23.46 -3.58 8.58
N PRO A 113 -22.93 -3.54 7.34
CA PRO A 113 -23.78 -3.50 6.15
C PRO A 113 -24.60 -4.79 6.03
N GLN A 114 -25.80 -4.68 5.49
CA GLN A 114 -26.60 -5.86 5.20
C GLN A 114 -26.04 -6.62 4.02
N VAL A 115 -25.96 -7.95 4.16
CA VAL A 115 -25.46 -8.85 3.12
C VAL A 115 -26.55 -9.83 2.74
N GLU A 116 -26.88 -9.88 1.46
CA GLU A 116 -27.70 -10.95 0.88
C GLU A 116 -26.74 -11.96 0.25
N LEU A 117 -26.45 -13.04 0.99
CA LEU A 117 -25.59 -14.11 0.50
C LEU A 117 -26.24 -14.80 -0.70
N GLY A 118 -25.49 -14.90 -1.81
CA GLY A 118 -25.85 -15.72 -2.94
C GLY A 118 -25.20 -17.12 -2.87
N GLU A 119 -25.03 -17.78 -4.02
CA GLU A 119 -24.36 -19.08 -4.08
C GLU A 119 -22.83 -18.91 -4.00
N TYR A 120 -22.29 -18.93 -2.77
CA TYR A 120 -20.84 -18.86 -2.54
C TYR A 120 -20.17 -20.23 -2.55
N LYS A 121 -20.95 -21.33 -2.54
CA LYS A 121 -20.46 -22.72 -2.77
C LYS A 121 -20.66 -23.10 -4.22
N GLY A 122 -19.66 -23.74 -4.81
CA GLY A 122 -19.71 -24.18 -6.21
C GLY A 122 -19.40 -23.07 -7.22
N LEU A 123 -18.60 -22.07 -6.83
CA LEU A 123 -18.09 -21.04 -7.74
C LEU A 123 -17.16 -21.66 -8.79
N GLU A 124 -17.18 -21.14 -10.01
CA GLU A 124 -16.35 -21.63 -11.11
C GLU A 124 -15.03 -20.84 -11.20
N VAL A 125 -14.11 -21.13 -10.29
CA VAL A 125 -12.76 -20.54 -10.29
C VAL A 125 -11.74 -21.66 -10.45
N LYS A 126 -10.84 -21.53 -11.44
CA LYS A 126 -9.84 -22.57 -11.74
C LYS A 126 -8.43 -22.06 -11.51
N LYS A 127 -7.69 -22.79 -10.70
CA LYS A 127 -6.27 -22.56 -10.54
C LYS A 127 -5.53 -23.01 -11.80
N GLY A 128 -4.74 -22.10 -12.40
CA GLY A 128 -3.94 -22.37 -13.58
C GLY A 128 -2.90 -23.49 -13.31
N ARG A 129 -2.43 -24.14 -14.37
CA ARG A 129 -1.31 -25.07 -14.27
C ARG A 129 0.01 -24.35 -14.47
N VAL A 130 0.93 -24.55 -13.57
CA VAL A 130 2.29 -24.01 -13.67
C VAL A 130 3.18 -25.00 -14.40
N THR A 131 3.83 -24.54 -15.47
CA THR A 131 4.83 -25.30 -16.19
C THR A 131 6.05 -24.42 -16.44
N VAL A 132 7.24 -25.02 -16.29
CA VAL A 132 8.52 -24.37 -16.64
C VAL A 132 8.97 -24.95 -17.97
N THR A 133 9.16 -24.07 -18.95
CA THR A 133 9.60 -24.44 -20.28
C THR A 133 11.13 -24.47 -20.37
N LYS A 134 11.68 -25.23 -21.32
CA LYS A 134 13.12 -25.22 -21.58
C LYS A 134 13.61 -23.83 -21.99
N LYS A 135 12.81 -23.11 -22.76
CA LYS A 135 13.13 -21.75 -23.21
C LYS A 135 13.38 -20.79 -22.05
N GLU A 136 12.57 -20.85 -21.01
CA GLU A 136 12.73 -19.99 -19.82
C GLU A 136 14.03 -20.29 -19.05
N ILE A 137 14.42 -21.57 -19.02
CA ILE A 137 15.69 -21.96 -18.41
C ILE A 137 16.86 -21.46 -19.27
N GLU A 138 16.77 -21.58 -20.60
CA GLU A 138 17.77 -21.11 -21.54
C GLU A 138 17.90 -19.58 -21.51
N GLU A 139 16.80 -18.84 -21.43
CA GLU A 139 16.78 -17.39 -21.25
C GLU A 139 17.47 -16.96 -19.95
N GLN A 140 17.23 -17.66 -18.85
CA GLN A 140 17.88 -17.36 -17.58
C GLN A 140 19.38 -17.71 -17.60
N LEU A 141 19.76 -18.79 -18.26
CA LEU A 141 21.17 -19.13 -18.49
C LEU A 141 21.88 -18.06 -19.36
N ALA A 142 21.22 -17.57 -20.40
CA ALA A 142 21.73 -16.47 -21.22
C ALA A 142 21.88 -15.16 -20.44
N ASN A 143 20.99 -14.89 -19.48
CA ASN A 143 21.13 -13.77 -18.57
C ASN A 143 22.38 -13.91 -17.69
N TYR A 144 22.61 -15.08 -17.09
CA TYR A 144 23.85 -15.35 -16.36
C TYR A 144 25.08 -15.23 -17.26
N GLN A 145 25.05 -15.84 -18.44
CA GLN A 145 26.13 -15.70 -19.42
C GLN A 145 26.46 -14.25 -19.75
N THR A 146 25.42 -13.40 -19.86
CA THR A 146 25.60 -11.97 -20.11
C THR A 146 26.16 -11.23 -18.91
N GLN A 147 25.72 -11.61 -17.70
CA GLN A 147 26.21 -11.01 -16.44
C GLN A 147 27.68 -11.30 -16.18
N PHE A 148 28.15 -12.49 -16.54
CA PHE A 148 29.53 -12.94 -16.38
C PHE A 148 30.38 -12.77 -17.67
N ALA A 149 29.90 -11.96 -18.63
CA ALA A 149 30.65 -11.65 -19.83
C ALA A 149 31.89 -10.83 -19.51
N GLU A 150 33.01 -11.24 -20.05
CA GLU A 150 34.26 -10.50 -19.95
C GLU A 150 34.37 -9.45 -21.06
N LEU A 151 34.77 -8.24 -20.68
CA LEU A 151 35.05 -7.17 -21.64
C LEU A 151 36.54 -7.12 -21.91
N THR A 152 36.94 -7.53 -23.10
CA THR A 152 38.34 -7.46 -23.55
C THR A 152 38.53 -6.34 -24.56
N VAL A 153 39.68 -5.67 -24.47
CA VAL A 153 40.04 -4.60 -25.42
C VAL A 153 40.25 -5.17 -26.80
N LYS A 154 39.54 -4.64 -27.79
CA LYS A 154 39.68 -5.01 -29.20
C LYS A 154 40.81 -4.20 -29.83
N GLU A 155 41.97 -4.82 -29.97
CA GLU A 155 43.12 -4.19 -30.62
C GLU A 155 42.88 -4.00 -32.14
N GLY A 156 42.55 -2.77 -32.52
CA GLY A 156 42.22 -2.40 -33.88
C GLY A 156 40.83 -2.87 -34.32
N GLY A 157 40.29 -2.23 -35.30
CA GLY A 157 38.96 -2.58 -35.82
C GLY A 157 38.00 -1.44 -35.75
N LYS A 158 36.74 -1.78 -36.02
CA LYS A 158 35.62 -0.85 -36.00
C LYS A 158 34.61 -1.28 -34.92
N VAL A 159 33.93 -0.30 -34.37
CA VAL A 159 32.82 -0.55 -33.43
C VAL A 159 31.77 -1.41 -34.13
N ALA A 160 31.38 -2.50 -33.49
CA ALA A 160 30.32 -3.40 -33.93
C ALA A 160 29.15 -3.41 -32.93
N LYS A 161 28.01 -3.93 -33.35
CA LYS A 161 26.89 -4.13 -32.44
C LYS A 161 27.24 -5.15 -31.36
N GLY A 162 26.98 -4.82 -30.10
CA GLY A 162 27.32 -5.64 -28.93
C GLY A 162 28.70 -5.29 -28.32
N ASP A 163 29.52 -4.48 -28.98
CA ASP A 163 30.76 -3.96 -28.38
C ASP A 163 30.41 -2.86 -27.34
N THR A 164 31.28 -2.66 -26.36
CA THR A 164 31.24 -1.49 -25.48
C THR A 164 32.29 -0.49 -26.00
N ALA A 165 31.84 0.63 -26.54
CA ALA A 165 32.68 1.73 -26.93
C ALA A 165 32.88 2.71 -25.79
N VAL A 166 34.13 2.99 -25.41
CA VAL A 166 34.44 4.09 -24.48
C VAL A 166 34.53 5.36 -25.28
N ILE A 167 33.57 6.27 -25.10
CA ILE A 167 33.39 7.45 -25.93
C ILE A 167 33.50 8.74 -25.14
N ASP A 168 34.02 9.78 -25.78
CA ASP A 168 33.71 11.16 -25.43
C ASP A 168 32.62 11.66 -26.38
N PHE A 169 31.68 12.41 -25.87
CA PHE A 169 30.67 13.05 -26.69
C PHE A 169 30.33 14.45 -26.20
N GLU A 170 30.02 15.35 -27.12
CA GLU A 170 29.53 16.68 -26.84
C GLU A 170 28.41 17.03 -27.84
N GLY A 171 27.22 17.30 -27.31
CA GLY A 171 25.99 17.54 -28.08
C GLY A 171 25.71 19.04 -28.27
N PHE A 172 25.26 19.38 -29.47
CA PHE A 172 24.92 20.74 -29.89
C PHE A 172 23.52 20.75 -30.51
N VAL A 173 22.69 21.70 -30.13
CA VAL A 173 21.43 22.04 -30.78
C VAL A 173 21.56 23.44 -31.36
N ASP A 174 21.29 23.63 -32.64
CA ASP A 174 21.49 24.90 -33.35
C ASP A 174 22.89 25.50 -33.17
N GLY A 175 23.93 24.63 -33.02
CA GLY A 175 25.30 25.03 -32.81
C GLY A 175 25.67 25.46 -31.38
N VAL A 176 24.75 25.35 -30.43
CA VAL A 176 24.96 25.68 -29.02
C VAL A 176 24.99 24.38 -28.19
N ALA A 177 26.05 24.22 -27.39
CA ALA A 177 26.14 23.08 -26.47
C ALA A 177 25.04 23.19 -25.40
N PHE A 178 24.39 22.06 -25.06
CA PHE A 178 23.33 21.99 -24.07
C PHE A 178 23.77 21.23 -22.81
N GLU A 179 23.14 21.55 -21.70
CA GLU A 179 23.42 20.93 -20.40
C GLU A 179 23.03 19.44 -20.43
N GLY A 180 23.93 18.56 -19.93
CA GLY A 180 23.75 17.11 -20.00
C GLY A 180 24.14 16.46 -21.34
N GLY A 181 24.53 17.26 -22.35
CA GLY A 181 24.96 16.78 -23.66
C GLY A 181 26.42 16.37 -23.74
N LYS A 182 27.22 16.45 -22.66
CA LYS A 182 28.67 16.16 -22.65
C LYS A 182 28.98 14.99 -21.71
N GLY A 183 29.82 14.06 -22.17
CA GLY A 183 30.38 12.99 -21.35
C GLY A 183 31.82 12.66 -21.83
N GLU A 184 32.66 12.30 -20.89
CA GLU A 184 34.06 11.89 -21.15
C GLU A 184 34.27 10.46 -20.64
N ASN A 185 34.97 9.65 -21.43
CA ASN A 185 35.25 8.23 -21.13
C ASN A 185 34.01 7.41 -20.78
N TYR A 186 32.89 7.71 -21.43
CA TYR A 186 31.61 7.04 -21.16
C TYR A 186 31.54 5.65 -21.81
N PRO A 187 31.34 4.56 -21.04
CA PRO A 187 31.22 3.22 -21.60
C PRO A 187 29.79 3.02 -22.18
N LEU A 188 29.69 3.03 -23.50
CA LEU A 188 28.43 2.82 -24.22
C LEU A 188 28.39 1.41 -24.83
N GLU A 189 27.46 0.56 -24.37
CA GLU A 189 27.15 -0.73 -25.02
C GLU A 189 26.31 -0.47 -26.28
N ILE A 190 26.84 -0.84 -27.43
CA ILE A 190 26.22 -0.59 -28.74
C ILE A 190 25.07 -1.57 -28.99
N GLY A 191 23.87 -1.04 -29.02
CA GLY A 191 22.62 -1.81 -29.16
C GLY A 191 21.84 -1.93 -27.89
N SER A 192 22.29 -1.26 -26.80
CA SER A 192 21.58 -1.22 -25.52
C SER A 192 20.29 -0.36 -25.54
N GLY A 193 20.24 0.63 -26.46
CA GLY A 193 19.16 1.62 -26.48
C GLY A 193 19.27 2.66 -25.36
N SER A 194 20.42 2.79 -24.71
CA SER A 194 20.65 3.73 -23.62
C SER A 194 20.75 5.19 -24.09
N PHE A 195 21.05 5.38 -25.36
CA PHE A 195 21.14 6.69 -26.00
C PHE A 195 19.92 6.98 -26.88
N ILE A 196 19.84 8.23 -27.34
CA ILE A 196 18.78 8.70 -28.24
C ILE A 196 18.69 7.79 -29.47
N PRO A 197 17.50 7.43 -29.94
CA PRO A 197 17.31 6.58 -31.12
C PRO A 197 18.13 7.06 -32.32
N GLY A 198 18.91 6.14 -32.90
CA GLY A 198 19.79 6.46 -34.04
C GLY A 198 21.21 6.81 -33.69
N PHE A 199 21.52 7.16 -32.43
CA PHE A 199 22.88 7.49 -31.99
C PHE A 199 23.84 6.28 -32.09
N GLU A 200 23.47 5.18 -31.39
CA GLU A 200 24.31 3.97 -31.37
C GLU A 200 24.53 3.37 -32.77
N ASN A 201 23.53 3.48 -33.64
CA ASN A 201 23.62 2.99 -35.01
C ASN A 201 24.67 3.75 -35.83
N GLN A 202 24.88 5.03 -35.55
CA GLN A 202 25.90 5.83 -36.25
C GLN A 202 27.32 5.66 -35.65
N VAL A 203 27.41 5.23 -34.38
CA VAL A 203 28.69 4.84 -33.75
C VAL A 203 29.22 3.54 -34.36
N ILE A 204 28.34 2.66 -34.85
CA ILE A 204 28.76 1.44 -35.53
C ILE A 204 29.65 1.80 -36.76
N GLY A 205 30.83 1.20 -36.82
CA GLY A 205 31.79 1.42 -37.89
C GLY A 205 32.82 2.50 -37.59
N MET A 206 32.71 3.25 -36.50
CA MET A 206 33.72 4.19 -36.03
C MET A 206 35.00 3.45 -35.63
N THR A 207 36.12 4.15 -35.72
CA THR A 207 37.45 3.66 -35.33
C THR A 207 37.98 4.49 -34.17
N VAL A 208 38.86 3.90 -33.38
CA VAL A 208 39.51 4.56 -32.24
C VAL A 208 40.23 5.84 -32.69
N ASP A 209 40.24 6.85 -31.83
CA ASP A 209 40.90 8.15 -31.98
C ASP A 209 40.49 8.99 -33.21
N LYS A 210 39.27 8.77 -33.69
CA LYS A 210 38.67 9.62 -34.73
C LYS A 210 37.37 10.26 -34.24
N GLU A 211 37.38 11.59 -34.29
CA GLU A 211 36.16 12.35 -34.06
C GLU A 211 35.22 12.24 -35.26
N GLN A 212 33.95 12.04 -35.01
CA GLN A 212 32.91 12.00 -36.02
C GLN A 212 31.62 12.71 -35.49
N ASP A 213 31.01 13.47 -36.39
CA ASP A 213 29.72 14.09 -36.08
C ASP A 213 28.59 13.07 -36.29
N ILE A 214 27.72 12.92 -35.25
CA ILE A 214 26.54 12.09 -35.25
C ILE A 214 25.32 13.01 -35.15
N VAL A 215 24.43 12.91 -36.14
CA VAL A 215 23.19 13.73 -36.15
C VAL A 215 21.99 12.86 -35.78
N VAL A 216 21.26 13.24 -34.73
CA VAL A 216 20.08 12.54 -34.25
C VAL A 216 18.97 13.53 -33.89
N THR A 217 17.74 13.07 -33.93
CA THR A 217 16.57 13.87 -33.52
C THR A 217 16.06 13.35 -32.18
N PHE A 218 15.89 14.24 -31.22
CA PHE A 218 15.26 13.89 -29.94
C PHE A 218 13.82 13.46 -30.14
N PRO A 219 13.34 12.44 -29.41
CA PRO A 219 11.92 12.07 -29.40
C PRO A 219 11.02 13.24 -29.00
N GLU A 220 9.78 13.29 -29.50
CA GLU A 220 8.80 14.33 -29.17
C GLU A 220 8.39 14.29 -27.68
N ASP A 221 8.48 13.14 -27.05
CA ASP A 221 8.19 12.87 -25.63
C ASP A 221 9.42 12.92 -24.72
N TYR A 222 10.52 13.51 -25.18
CA TYR A 222 11.75 13.62 -24.40
C TYR A 222 11.54 14.47 -23.15
N GLY A 223 12.07 14.03 -22.00
CA GLY A 223 11.83 14.65 -20.69
C GLY A 223 12.26 16.12 -20.55
N ALA A 224 13.21 16.60 -21.41
CA ALA A 224 13.59 18.00 -21.49
C ALA A 224 12.82 18.68 -22.65
N ALA A 225 11.82 19.47 -22.32
CA ALA A 225 10.94 20.15 -23.28
C ALA A 225 11.70 21.03 -24.28
N ASP A 226 12.83 21.58 -23.86
CA ASP A 226 13.68 22.44 -24.71
C ASP A 226 14.43 21.66 -25.79
N LEU A 227 14.55 20.33 -25.67
CA LEU A 227 15.24 19.43 -26.60
C LEU A 227 14.26 18.57 -27.41
N ALA A 228 13.04 18.34 -26.95
CA ALA A 228 12.05 17.50 -27.58
C ALA A 228 11.81 17.88 -29.06
N GLY A 229 11.90 16.87 -29.95
CA GLY A 229 11.71 17.02 -31.39
C GLY A 229 12.81 17.78 -32.13
N LYS A 230 13.87 18.24 -31.46
CA LYS A 230 14.96 18.97 -32.09
C LYS A 230 16.05 18.06 -32.63
N GLU A 231 16.66 18.47 -33.71
CA GLU A 231 17.87 17.85 -34.26
C GLU A 231 19.10 18.29 -33.44
N ALA A 232 19.92 17.32 -33.05
CA ALA A 232 21.16 17.56 -32.32
C ALA A 232 22.34 16.92 -33.07
N THR A 233 23.44 17.62 -33.07
CA THR A 233 24.74 17.11 -33.59
C THR A 233 25.64 16.81 -32.42
N PHE A 234 26.08 15.56 -32.32
CA PHE A 234 27.04 15.10 -31.31
C PHE A 234 28.43 14.90 -31.94
N LYS A 235 29.43 15.55 -31.38
CA LYS A 235 30.82 15.22 -31.70
C LYS A 235 31.26 14.04 -30.83
N VAL A 236 31.58 12.94 -31.46
CA VAL A 236 31.86 11.68 -30.75
C VAL A 236 33.28 11.22 -31.11
N THR A 237 34.06 10.91 -30.10
CA THR A 237 35.38 10.29 -30.22
C THR A 237 35.36 8.96 -29.48
N VAL A 238 35.77 7.89 -30.14
CA VAL A 238 35.92 6.55 -29.53
C VAL A 238 37.37 6.40 -29.07
N HIS A 239 37.60 6.18 -27.78
CA HIS A 239 38.92 5.96 -27.20
C HIS A 239 39.31 4.48 -27.15
N GLU A 240 38.33 3.62 -26.83
CA GLU A 240 38.57 2.20 -26.66
C GLU A 240 37.33 1.43 -27.12
N ILE A 241 37.56 0.29 -27.76
CA ILE A 241 36.50 -0.65 -28.12
C ILE A 241 36.71 -1.90 -27.29
N LYS A 242 35.69 -2.30 -26.50
CA LYS A 242 35.72 -3.55 -25.74
C LYS A 242 34.74 -4.53 -26.35
N GLU A 243 35.25 -5.70 -26.69
CA GLU A 243 34.43 -6.81 -27.17
C GLU A 243 33.92 -7.63 -25.99
N LYS A 244 32.65 -7.98 -26.03
CA LYS A 244 32.02 -8.78 -25.01
C LYS A 244 32.17 -10.25 -25.30
N HIS A 245 33.02 -10.92 -24.53
CA HIS A 245 33.16 -12.37 -24.59
C HIS A 245 32.23 -13.03 -23.63
N LEU A 246 31.26 -13.75 -24.17
CA LEU A 246 30.30 -14.54 -23.36
C LEU A 246 31.02 -15.85 -22.95
N PRO A 247 31.04 -16.20 -21.65
CA PRO A 247 31.54 -17.50 -21.19
C PRO A 247 30.73 -18.65 -21.80
N GLU A 248 31.32 -19.82 -21.91
CA GLU A 248 30.56 -21.02 -22.28
C GLU A 248 29.54 -21.36 -21.18
N ILE A 249 28.39 -21.95 -21.61
CA ILE A 249 27.39 -22.40 -20.66
C ILE A 249 27.75 -23.80 -20.19
N ASP A 250 28.63 -23.88 -19.21
CA ASP A 250 29.19 -25.10 -18.67
C ASP A 250 29.24 -25.10 -17.12
N ASP A 251 30.00 -26.02 -16.53
CA ASP A 251 30.17 -26.13 -15.08
C ASP A 251 30.99 -24.98 -14.48
N GLU A 252 31.80 -24.28 -15.27
CA GLU A 252 32.55 -23.09 -14.80
C GLU A 252 31.60 -21.92 -14.61
N LEU A 253 30.73 -21.66 -15.57
CA LEU A 253 29.67 -20.66 -15.40
C LEU A 253 28.80 -20.96 -14.17
N ALA A 254 28.48 -22.24 -13.92
CA ALA A 254 27.68 -22.63 -12.75
C ALA A 254 28.38 -22.27 -11.42
N LYS A 255 29.71 -22.40 -11.36
CA LYS A 255 30.51 -22.03 -10.18
C LYS A 255 30.61 -20.50 -10.05
N ASP A 256 30.81 -19.80 -11.19
CA ASP A 256 30.91 -18.34 -11.20
C ASP A 256 29.63 -17.65 -10.70
N VAL A 257 28.45 -18.24 -10.95
CA VAL A 257 27.17 -17.77 -10.40
C VAL A 257 27.14 -17.83 -8.87
N ASN A 258 27.98 -18.65 -8.24
CA ASN A 258 28.24 -18.73 -6.81
C ASN A 258 26.96 -18.94 -5.95
N ILE A 259 26.18 -19.92 -6.30
CA ILE A 259 25.01 -20.35 -5.55
C ILE A 259 25.41 -21.54 -4.65
N ASP A 260 25.07 -21.50 -3.37
CA ASP A 260 25.36 -22.59 -2.44
C ASP A 260 24.82 -23.93 -2.92
N GLY A 261 25.71 -24.94 -3.02
CA GLY A 261 25.37 -26.29 -3.46
C GLY A 261 25.21 -26.45 -4.98
N VAL A 262 25.56 -25.43 -5.78
CA VAL A 262 25.55 -25.47 -7.26
C VAL A 262 26.99 -25.42 -7.78
N GLU A 263 27.47 -26.55 -8.28
CA GLU A 263 28.81 -26.70 -8.82
C GLU A 263 28.84 -27.15 -10.30
N THR A 264 27.69 -27.61 -10.80
CA THR A 264 27.56 -28.11 -12.18
C THR A 264 26.42 -27.44 -12.93
N LEU A 265 26.53 -27.42 -14.26
CA LEU A 265 25.49 -26.86 -15.13
C LEU A 265 24.12 -27.49 -14.92
N ASP A 266 24.07 -28.81 -14.66
CA ASP A 266 22.80 -29.49 -14.42
C ASP A 266 22.17 -29.04 -13.08
N GLN A 267 22.98 -28.85 -12.04
CA GLN A 267 22.52 -28.30 -10.77
C GLN A 267 22.04 -26.85 -10.93
N LEU A 268 22.74 -26.05 -11.74
CA LEU A 268 22.30 -24.68 -12.05
C LEU A 268 20.95 -24.67 -12.79
N LYS A 269 20.76 -25.55 -13.78
CA LYS A 269 19.48 -25.70 -14.47
C LYS A 269 18.34 -26.12 -13.52
N ASP A 270 18.62 -27.06 -12.63
CA ASP A 270 17.62 -27.50 -11.64
C ASP A 270 17.28 -26.39 -10.67
N HIS A 271 18.25 -25.61 -10.22
CA HIS A 271 18.06 -24.43 -9.38
C HIS A 271 17.21 -23.36 -10.08
N ILE A 272 17.56 -23.00 -11.33
CA ILE A 272 16.78 -22.07 -12.16
C ILE A 272 15.35 -22.55 -12.32
N LYS A 273 15.17 -23.83 -12.64
CA LYS A 273 13.86 -24.45 -12.80
C LYS A 273 13.03 -24.37 -11.52
N ALA A 274 13.64 -24.64 -10.37
CA ALA A 274 12.98 -24.55 -9.07
C ALA A 274 12.55 -23.10 -8.78
N ASN A 275 13.42 -22.13 -9.01
CA ASN A 275 13.13 -20.72 -8.79
C ASN A 275 12.00 -20.19 -9.70
N ILE A 276 12.06 -20.50 -11.01
CA ILE A 276 10.99 -20.13 -11.95
C ILE A 276 9.67 -20.79 -11.54
N LYS A 277 9.72 -22.06 -11.12
CA LYS A 277 8.54 -22.80 -10.67
C LYS A 277 7.92 -22.12 -9.44
N THR A 278 8.71 -21.87 -8.41
CA THR A 278 8.25 -21.23 -7.16
C THR A 278 7.63 -19.85 -7.44
N ARG A 279 8.29 -19.02 -8.26
CA ARG A 279 7.75 -17.72 -8.64
C ARG A 279 6.41 -17.85 -9.36
N LYS A 280 6.33 -18.72 -10.37
CA LYS A 280 5.09 -18.94 -11.12
C LYS A 280 3.97 -19.56 -10.27
N GLU A 281 4.31 -20.42 -9.32
CA GLU A 281 3.34 -20.99 -8.37
C GLU A 281 2.77 -19.89 -7.46
N SER A 282 3.61 -18.97 -6.98
CA SER A 282 3.18 -17.82 -6.20
C SER A 282 2.31 -16.85 -7.01
N GLU A 283 2.74 -16.51 -8.23
CA GLU A 283 1.95 -15.65 -9.14
C GLU A 283 0.58 -16.29 -9.47
N ASN A 284 0.57 -17.59 -9.72
CA ASN A 284 -0.65 -18.34 -10.01
C ASN A 284 -1.58 -18.47 -8.81
N GLU A 285 -1.03 -18.64 -7.59
CA GLU A 285 -1.82 -18.63 -6.35
C GLU A 285 -2.42 -17.26 -6.10
N ASN A 286 -1.64 -16.20 -6.23
CA ASN A 286 -2.14 -14.82 -6.07
C ASN A 286 -3.28 -14.53 -7.05
N LYS A 287 -3.09 -14.87 -8.33
CA LYS A 287 -4.13 -14.71 -9.33
C LYS A 287 -5.38 -15.53 -9.02
N PHE A 288 -5.20 -16.78 -8.60
CA PHE A 288 -6.32 -17.64 -8.23
C PHE A 288 -7.10 -17.06 -7.03
N MET A 289 -6.39 -16.52 -6.02
CA MET A 289 -7.03 -15.88 -4.89
C MET A 289 -7.77 -14.60 -5.28
N ASP A 290 -7.21 -13.78 -6.16
CA ASP A 290 -7.87 -12.58 -6.69
C ASP A 290 -9.15 -12.95 -7.47
N ASP A 291 -9.08 -13.96 -8.33
CA ASP A 291 -10.23 -14.45 -9.09
C ASP A 291 -11.31 -15.03 -8.15
N LEU A 292 -10.89 -15.73 -7.08
CA LEU A 292 -11.79 -16.26 -6.05
C LEU A 292 -12.49 -15.13 -5.29
N TYR A 293 -11.76 -14.12 -4.85
CA TYR A 293 -12.33 -12.96 -4.13
C TYR A 293 -13.33 -12.20 -4.99
N LYS A 294 -13.01 -11.97 -6.26
CA LYS A 294 -13.95 -11.36 -7.21
C LYS A 294 -15.20 -12.22 -7.43
N ALA A 295 -15.05 -13.54 -7.50
CA ALA A 295 -16.19 -14.43 -7.64
C ALA A 295 -17.08 -14.43 -6.38
N ILE A 296 -16.48 -14.40 -5.17
CA ILE A 296 -17.21 -14.26 -3.91
C ILE A 296 -18.00 -12.95 -3.88
N VAL A 297 -17.35 -11.83 -4.22
CA VAL A 297 -18.01 -10.51 -4.25
C VAL A 297 -19.15 -10.49 -5.26
N ALA A 298 -18.93 -11.05 -6.45
CA ALA A 298 -19.95 -11.10 -7.52
C ALA A 298 -21.14 -12.01 -7.18
N SER A 299 -20.95 -13.00 -6.29
CA SER A 299 -22.01 -13.95 -5.89
C SER A 299 -23.07 -13.35 -4.98
N SER A 300 -22.79 -12.26 -4.30
CA SER A 300 -23.61 -11.73 -3.19
C SER A 300 -23.89 -10.24 -3.39
N LYS A 301 -24.90 -9.74 -2.67
CA LYS A 301 -25.19 -8.30 -2.63
C LYS A 301 -24.87 -7.75 -1.26
N VAL A 302 -24.17 -6.63 -1.23
CA VAL A 302 -23.78 -5.93 0.00
C VAL A 302 -24.31 -4.51 -0.05
N GLU A 303 -24.90 -4.05 1.03
CA GLU A 303 -25.28 -2.65 1.23
C GLU A 303 -24.01 -1.79 1.24
N ASP A 304 -24.00 -0.70 0.50
CA ASP A 304 -22.84 0.20 0.48
C ASP A 304 -22.65 0.88 1.86
N SER A 305 -21.39 1.23 2.18
CA SER A 305 -21.04 1.92 3.43
C SER A 305 -19.89 2.88 3.17
N ASP A 306 -20.20 4.17 3.07
CA ASP A 306 -19.19 5.22 2.84
C ASP A 306 -18.17 5.29 3.99
N ALA A 307 -18.63 5.06 5.23
CA ALA A 307 -17.75 5.09 6.40
C ALA A 307 -16.73 3.94 6.41
N LEU A 308 -17.15 2.73 6.03
CA LEU A 308 -16.23 1.59 5.90
C LEU A 308 -15.29 1.78 4.71
N LEU A 309 -15.78 2.37 3.62
CA LEU A 309 -14.95 2.68 2.46
C LEU A 309 -13.85 3.69 2.80
N GLU A 310 -14.20 4.77 3.49
CA GLU A 310 -13.21 5.78 3.93
C GLU A 310 -12.18 5.17 4.89
N GLN A 311 -12.62 4.32 5.82
CA GLN A 311 -11.73 3.60 6.72
C GLN A 311 -10.77 2.68 5.96
N GLU A 312 -11.27 1.89 5.01
CA GLU A 312 -10.46 0.98 4.22
C GLU A 312 -9.44 1.73 3.33
N GLN A 313 -9.87 2.83 2.69
CA GLN A 313 -8.94 3.71 1.96
C GLN A 313 -7.84 4.26 2.88
N GLY A 314 -8.18 4.61 4.12
CA GLY A 314 -7.19 5.04 5.13
C GLY A 314 -6.18 3.95 5.45
N LEU A 315 -6.63 2.71 5.65
CA LEU A 315 -5.76 1.54 5.91
C LEU A 315 -4.86 1.22 4.70
N MET A 316 -5.43 1.21 3.50
CA MET A 316 -4.66 0.99 2.27
C MET A 316 -3.60 2.06 2.03
N LEU A 317 -3.92 3.33 2.32
CA LEU A 317 -2.95 4.42 2.24
C LEU A 317 -1.79 4.22 3.24
N GLN A 318 -2.08 3.78 4.47
CA GLN A 318 -1.05 3.42 5.44
C GLN A 318 -0.20 2.24 4.98
N GLU A 319 -0.79 1.22 4.35
CA GLU A 319 -0.05 0.10 3.74
C GLU A 319 0.93 0.60 2.66
N ILE A 320 0.48 1.53 1.80
CA ILE A 320 1.33 2.15 0.77
C ILE A 320 2.48 2.93 1.43
N GLU A 321 2.20 3.76 2.44
CA GLU A 321 3.22 4.52 3.16
C GLU A 321 4.27 3.61 3.82
N GLN A 322 3.84 2.53 4.46
CA GLN A 322 4.75 1.54 5.07
C GLN A 322 5.60 0.81 4.01
N ASN A 323 5.02 0.51 2.85
CA ASN A 323 5.76 -0.10 1.74
C ASN A 323 6.84 0.84 1.19
N LEU A 324 6.52 2.11 1.01
CA LEU A 324 7.48 3.13 0.61
C LEU A 324 8.62 3.25 1.64
N GLN A 325 8.30 3.31 2.93
CA GLN A 325 9.31 3.37 4.01
C GLN A 325 10.24 2.15 4.00
N ARG A 326 9.73 0.95 3.75
CA ARG A 326 10.57 -0.27 3.61
C ARG A 326 11.54 -0.19 2.43
N GLN A 327 11.19 0.57 1.39
CA GLN A 327 12.05 0.84 0.23
C GLN A 327 12.97 2.05 0.43
N GLY A 328 12.98 2.66 1.63
CA GLY A 328 13.77 3.85 1.94
C GLY A 328 13.21 5.15 1.34
N LEU A 329 11.96 5.10 0.86
CA LEU A 329 11.25 6.25 0.30
C LEU A 329 10.27 6.82 1.33
N ASN A 330 10.00 8.12 1.25
CA ASN A 330 8.89 8.74 1.96
C ASN A 330 7.81 9.20 0.97
N PHE A 331 6.65 9.54 1.51
CA PHE A 331 5.52 9.96 0.69
C PHE A 331 5.80 11.26 -0.11
N GLU A 332 6.58 12.19 0.44
CA GLU A 332 6.93 13.44 -0.24
C GLU A 332 7.76 13.19 -1.50
N VAL A 333 8.74 12.29 -1.41
CA VAL A 333 9.54 11.87 -2.56
C VAL A 333 8.67 11.16 -3.60
N TYR A 334 7.78 10.27 -3.16
CA TYR A 334 6.83 9.60 -4.05
C TYR A 334 5.94 10.61 -4.80
N GLN A 335 5.42 11.62 -4.09
CA GLN A 335 4.61 12.69 -4.67
C GLN A 335 5.39 13.51 -5.70
N GLN A 336 6.67 13.82 -5.43
CA GLN A 336 7.51 14.54 -6.39
C GLN A 336 7.72 13.78 -7.69
N PHE A 337 7.88 12.45 -7.61
CA PHE A 337 8.08 11.59 -8.79
C PHE A 337 6.79 11.34 -9.57
N THR A 338 5.67 11.15 -8.88
CA THR A 338 4.40 10.75 -9.52
C THR A 338 3.47 11.93 -9.80
N GLY A 339 3.68 13.06 -9.14
CA GLY A 339 2.78 14.22 -9.18
C GLY A 339 1.44 14.01 -8.46
N LYS A 340 1.24 12.86 -7.76
CA LYS A 340 -0.03 12.49 -7.13
C LYS A 340 -0.08 12.90 -5.65
N SER A 341 -1.14 13.58 -5.26
CA SER A 341 -1.47 13.87 -3.86
C SER A 341 -2.03 12.63 -3.14
N LYS A 342 -2.17 12.71 -1.81
CA LYS A 342 -2.85 11.65 -1.04
C LYS A 342 -4.31 11.45 -1.47
N ASP A 343 -4.99 12.51 -1.85
CA ASP A 343 -6.38 12.46 -2.29
C ASP A 343 -6.50 11.80 -3.67
N ASP A 344 -5.56 12.08 -4.59
CA ASP A 344 -5.49 11.40 -5.89
C ASP A 344 -5.27 9.88 -5.72
N ILE A 345 -4.40 9.49 -4.78
CA ILE A 345 -4.17 8.07 -4.49
C ILE A 345 -5.41 7.44 -3.86
N LYS A 346 -6.12 8.14 -2.97
CA LYS A 346 -7.39 7.64 -2.41
C LYS A 346 -8.41 7.36 -3.51
N GLU A 347 -8.53 8.25 -4.49
CA GLU A 347 -9.42 8.02 -5.63
C GLU A 347 -8.98 6.82 -6.47
N ASP A 348 -7.68 6.67 -6.72
CA ASP A 348 -7.13 5.54 -7.49
C ASP A 348 -7.40 4.19 -6.82
N ILE A 349 -7.29 4.13 -5.49
CA ILE A 349 -7.50 2.89 -4.72
C ILE A 349 -8.96 2.62 -4.36
N LYS A 350 -9.87 3.58 -4.60
CA LYS A 350 -11.28 3.47 -4.24
C LYS A 350 -11.96 2.19 -4.74
N PRO A 351 -11.83 1.80 -6.03
CA PRO A 351 -12.45 0.57 -6.52
C PRO A 351 -11.97 -0.68 -5.78
N GLN A 352 -10.68 -0.73 -5.44
CA GLN A 352 -10.11 -1.83 -4.69
C GLN A 352 -10.56 -1.83 -3.23
N ALA A 353 -10.70 -0.66 -2.61
CA ALA A 353 -11.23 -0.52 -1.26
C ALA A 353 -12.70 -0.96 -1.19
N GLU A 354 -13.54 -0.59 -2.18
CA GLU A 354 -14.92 -1.06 -2.29
C GLU A 354 -15.01 -2.59 -2.37
N GLU A 355 -14.14 -3.22 -3.18
CA GLU A 355 -14.07 -4.67 -3.30
C GLU A 355 -13.66 -5.33 -1.99
N ARG A 356 -12.67 -4.78 -1.27
CA ARG A 356 -12.24 -5.28 0.05
C ARG A 356 -13.35 -5.15 1.11
N VAL A 357 -14.05 -4.01 1.17
CA VAL A 357 -15.17 -3.80 2.10
C VAL A 357 -16.28 -4.83 1.84
N LYS A 358 -16.68 -5.03 0.56
CA LYS A 358 -17.69 -6.01 0.19
C LYS A 358 -17.25 -7.43 0.52
N LEU A 359 -16.02 -7.79 0.20
CA LEU A 359 -15.46 -9.10 0.52
C LEU A 359 -15.49 -9.38 2.03
N ASN A 360 -15.01 -8.44 2.85
CA ASN A 360 -14.99 -8.59 4.29
C ASN A 360 -16.40 -8.75 4.87
N ALA A 361 -17.37 -7.98 4.36
CA ALA A 361 -18.77 -8.10 4.78
C ALA A 361 -19.37 -9.47 4.42
N ILE A 362 -19.09 -9.98 3.21
CA ILE A 362 -19.58 -11.30 2.77
C ILE A 362 -18.94 -12.42 3.59
N LEU A 363 -17.61 -12.37 3.80
CA LEU A 363 -16.92 -13.37 4.62
C LEU A 363 -17.44 -13.40 6.05
N ALA A 364 -17.72 -12.22 6.65
CA ALA A 364 -18.34 -12.13 7.96
C ALA A 364 -19.75 -12.75 7.97
N ALA A 365 -20.55 -12.56 6.91
CA ALA A 365 -21.85 -13.19 6.78
C ALA A 365 -21.76 -14.72 6.60
N ILE A 366 -20.77 -15.21 5.85
CA ILE A 366 -20.51 -16.66 5.71
C ILE A 366 -20.10 -17.27 7.06
N ILE A 367 -19.25 -16.59 7.85
CA ILE A 367 -18.85 -17.02 9.18
C ILE A 367 -20.08 -17.23 10.08
N GLU A 368 -21.02 -16.29 10.05
CA GLU A 368 -22.26 -16.35 10.83
C GLU A 368 -23.20 -17.46 10.34
N GLU A 369 -23.41 -17.56 9.02
CA GLU A 369 -24.30 -18.58 8.42
C GLU A 369 -23.79 -20.00 8.66
N GLU A 370 -22.51 -20.25 8.47
CA GLU A 370 -21.86 -21.54 8.62
C GLU A 370 -21.47 -21.82 10.09
N LYS A 371 -21.66 -20.84 11.00
CA LYS A 371 -21.32 -20.92 12.43
C LYS A 371 -19.88 -21.36 12.65
N LEU A 372 -18.97 -20.76 11.88
CA LEU A 372 -17.55 -21.06 12.00
C LEU A 372 -17.04 -20.57 13.36
N ALA A 373 -16.22 -21.40 13.99
CA ALA A 373 -15.60 -21.09 15.27
C ALA A 373 -14.11 -21.47 15.21
N VAL A 374 -13.31 -20.78 16.01
CA VAL A 374 -11.90 -21.10 16.22
C VAL A 374 -11.77 -21.88 17.53
N SER A 375 -11.08 -22.99 17.49
CA SER A 375 -10.76 -23.76 18.70
C SER A 375 -9.51 -23.20 19.39
N ASP A 376 -9.38 -23.46 20.69
CA ASP A 376 -8.16 -23.10 21.45
C ASP A 376 -6.89 -23.69 20.83
N GLU A 377 -6.98 -24.90 20.25
CA GLU A 377 -5.85 -25.57 19.59
C GLU A 377 -5.41 -24.84 18.30
N GLU A 378 -6.38 -24.37 17.50
CA GLU A 378 -6.08 -23.58 16.29
C GLU A 378 -5.45 -22.24 16.65
N LEU A 379 -5.98 -21.57 17.66
CA LEU A 379 -5.42 -20.31 18.15
C LEU A 379 -4.01 -20.50 18.69
N GLU A 380 -3.77 -21.55 19.46
CA GLU A 380 -2.42 -21.85 19.96
C GLU A 380 -1.44 -22.19 18.84
N THR A 381 -1.90 -22.90 17.81
CA THR A 381 -1.09 -23.22 16.64
C THR A 381 -0.69 -21.98 15.87
N GLU A 382 -1.63 -21.06 15.67
CA GLU A 382 -1.34 -19.78 15.00
C GLU A 382 -0.35 -18.93 15.80
N LEU A 383 -0.51 -18.86 17.13
CA LEU A 383 0.43 -18.16 18.01
C LEU A 383 1.84 -18.77 17.96
N LYS A 384 1.96 -20.11 17.84
CA LYS A 384 3.25 -20.79 17.64
C LYS A 384 3.86 -20.41 16.30
N THR A 385 3.08 -20.40 15.23
CA THR A 385 3.54 -19.96 13.89
C THR A 385 4.05 -18.54 13.91
N ILE A 386 3.34 -17.62 14.58
CA ILE A 386 3.77 -16.24 14.78
C ILE A 386 5.09 -16.17 15.60
N ALA A 387 5.21 -16.97 16.66
CA ALA A 387 6.39 -17.03 17.49
C ALA A 387 7.63 -17.51 16.71
N GLU A 388 7.48 -18.54 15.90
CA GLU A 388 8.54 -19.05 15.01
C GLU A 388 8.96 -18.01 13.97
N TYR A 389 8.00 -17.34 13.33
CA TYR A 389 8.28 -16.31 12.32
C TYR A 389 9.07 -15.13 12.88
N TYR A 390 8.72 -14.67 14.09
CA TYR A 390 9.42 -13.57 14.76
C TYR A 390 10.61 -14.02 15.62
N GLN A 391 10.91 -15.33 15.66
CA GLN A 391 11.97 -15.92 16.49
C GLN A 391 11.83 -15.53 17.97
N LYS A 392 10.62 -15.57 18.50
CA LYS A 392 10.26 -15.22 19.87
C LYS A 392 9.67 -16.43 20.61
N GLU A 393 9.77 -16.39 21.95
CA GLU A 393 9.10 -17.38 22.80
C GLU A 393 7.57 -17.21 22.74
N LEU A 394 6.83 -18.31 22.75
CA LEU A 394 5.36 -18.32 22.70
C LEU A 394 4.71 -17.44 23.79
N ASP A 395 5.25 -17.48 25.00
CA ASP A 395 4.75 -16.69 26.13
C ASP A 395 4.93 -15.18 25.94
N GLU A 396 5.98 -14.78 25.22
CA GLU A 396 6.20 -13.39 24.85
C GLU A 396 5.17 -12.93 23.83
N VAL A 397 4.90 -13.77 22.82
CA VAL A 397 3.88 -13.50 21.80
C VAL A 397 2.49 -13.40 22.44
N LYS A 398 2.13 -14.33 23.32
CA LYS A 398 0.86 -14.27 24.08
C LYS A 398 0.69 -12.97 24.84
N LYS A 399 1.75 -12.43 25.47
CA LYS A 399 1.70 -11.14 26.15
C LYS A 399 1.54 -9.95 25.21
N ILE A 400 2.19 -9.99 24.03
CA ILE A 400 2.08 -8.91 23.03
C ILE A 400 0.62 -8.81 22.53
N PHE A 401 -0.04 -9.95 22.36
CA PHE A 401 -1.44 -10.01 21.91
C PHE A 401 -2.46 -10.05 23.05
N GLU A 402 -2.03 -9.95 24.33
CA GLU A 402 -2.93 -9.84 25.48
C GLU A 402 -3.84 -8.60 25.31
N GLY A 403 -5.16 -8.82 25.24
CA GLY A 403 -6.14 -7.77 24.92
C GLY A 403 -6.48 -7.60 23.42
N ASN A 404 -5.74 -8.24 22.52
CA ASN A 404 -5.99 -8.22 21.07
C ASN A 404 -6.17 -9.63 20.45
N MET A 405 -6.46 -10.64 21.28
CA MET A 405 -6.67 -12.03 20.81
C MET A 405 -7.81 -12.15 19.80
N SER A 406 -8.88 -11.35 19.97
CA SER A 406 -10.01 -11.32 19.04
C SER A 406 -9.61 -10.99 17.61
N ARG A 407 -8.51 -10.24 17.40
CA ARG A 407 -7.99 -9.96 16.07
C ARG A 407 -7.46 -11.22 15.40
N ILE A 408 -6.68 -12.02 16.12
CA ILE A 408 -6.14 -13.28 15.59
C ILE A 408 -7.28 -14.28 15.34
N GLU A 409 -8.27 -14.33 16.24
CA GLU A 409 -9.48 -15.15 16.04
C GLU A 409 -10.24 -14.75 14.78
N ASN A 410 -10.44 -13.45 14.54
CA ASN A 410 -11.11 -12.94 13.36
C ASN A 410 -10.32 -13.24 12.07
N ASP A 411 -8.99 -13.12 12.10
CA ASP A 411 -8.14 -13.47 10.96
C ASP A 411 -8.24 -14.97 10.64
N LEU A 412 -8.26 -15.83 11.67
CA LEU A 412 -8.47 -17.28 11.51
C LEU A 412 -9.87 -17.61 10.98
N LEU A 413 -10.92 -16.95 11.49
CA LEU A 413 -12.29 -17.11 11.01
C LEU A 413 -12.41 -16.72 9.53
N THR A 414 -11.83 -15.60 9.16
CA THR A 414 -11.80 -15.12 7.77
C THR A 414 -11.11 -16.12 6.85
N ARG A 415 -9.95 -16.66 7.28
CA ARG A 415 -9.22 -17.70 6.56
C ARG A 415 -10.07 -18.96 6.40
N LYS A 416 -10.73 -19.44 7.47
CA LYS A 416 -11.66 -20.57 7.43
C LYS A 416 -12.82 -20.37 6.47
N ALA A 417 -13.39 -19.17 6.41
CA ALA A 417 -14.46 -18.85 5.47
C ALA A 417 -14.00 -18.91 4.01
N VAL A 418 -12.79 -18.38 3.73
CA VAL A 418 -12.17 -18.49 2.40
C VAL A 418 -11.88 -19.93 2.03
N ASP A 419 -11.29 -20.71 2.95
CA ASP A 419 -10.99 -22.13 2.74
C ASP A 419 -12.27 -22.94 2.49
N LEU A 420 -13.35 -22.66 3.24
CA LEU A 420 -14.64 -23.29 3.02
C LEU A 420 -15.16 -23.04 1.59
N VAL A 421 -15.05 -21.82 1.09
CA VAL A 421 -15.45 -21.51 -0.30
C VAL A 421 -14.54 -22.22 -1.29
N LYS A 422 -13.23 -22.20 -1.05
CA LYS A 422 -12.20 -22.84 -1.89
C LYS A 422 -12.39 -24.35 -1.99
N ASP A 423 -12.73 -25.02 -0.89
CA ASP A 423 -12.95 -26.46 -0.85
C ASP A 423 -14.26 -26.89 -1.53
N ASN A 424 -15.18 -25.97 -1.75
CA ASN A 424 -16.45 -26.18 -2.41
C ASN A 424 -16.49 -25.61 -3.85
N LEU A 425 -15.35 -25.33 -4.50
CA LEU A 425 -15.28 -24.94 -5.91
C LEU A 425 -15.70 -26.08 -6.85
N LYS A 426 -16.23 -25.72 -8.03
CA LYS A 426 -16.59 -26.69 -9.11
C LYS A 426 -15.41 -27.00 -10.04
#